data_2b90bb40f3c49083735500256274c761
#
_entry.id   2b90bb40f3c49083735500256274c761
#
_cell.length_a   1.000
_cell.length_b   1.000
_cell.length_c   1.000
_cell.angle_alpha   90.00
_cell.angle_beta   90.00
_cell.angle_gamma   90.00
#
_symmetry.space_group_name_H-M   'P 1'
#
loop_
_entity.id
_entity.type
_entity.pdbx_description
1 polymer ?
#
loop_
_entity_poly.entity_id
_entity_poly.type
_entity_poly.pdbx_seq_one_letter_code
_entity_poly.pdbx_strand_id
1 'polypeptide(L)'
;MPLSHIEHILVAADDIDATRDWYARVLGMRSGPHPEFSFPVHWMYIGDVDVVHIGPSAKNASENQKKYLGRTSQSSAQGTGAIDHIAFRATGLREMIQHLRDQNISFNQRRANGQALFQLFFLDPNGIKIELNFDAAEAEGIAPELMASDLIAR
;
A
#
# COMPACT_ATOMS: atom_id res chain seq x y z
N MET A 1 -25.21 9.76 -8.66
CA MET A 1 -24.52 9.34 -7.42
C MET A 1 -23.24 10.14 -7.31
N PRO A 2 -23.03 10.91 -6.26
CA PRO A 2 -21.97 11.91 -6.23
C PRO A 2 -20.68 11.40 -5.53
N LEU A 3 -20.22 10.19 -5.84
CA LEU A 3 -18.88 9.78 -5.42
C LEU A 3 -17.85 10.51 -6.26
N SER A 4 -16.79 11.07 -5.65
CA SER A 4 -15.76 11.81 -6.33
C SER A 4 -14.45 11.01 -6.46
N HIS A 5 -13.99 10.35 -5.39
CA HIS A 5 -12.73 9.61 -5.37
C HIS A 5 -12.66 8.69 -4.14
N ILE A 6 -11.70 7.79 -4.13
CA ILE A 6 -11.33 7.07 -2.91
C ILE A 6 -10.49 8.02 -2.06
N GLU A 7 -10.97 8.32 -0.85
CA GLU A 7 -10.30 9.29 0.04
C GLU A 7 -9.07 8.68 0.72
N HIS A 8 -9.27 7.59 1.47
CA HIS A 8 -8.19 6.88 2.16
C HIS A 8 -8.51 5.41 2.34
N ILE A 9 -7.52 4.66 2.76
CA ILE A 9 -7.66 3.30 3.28
C ILE A 9 -7.24 3.26 4.75
N LEU A 10 -7.87 2.37 5.53
CA LEU A 10 -7.45 2.09 6.90
C LEU A 10 -6.70 0.76 6.94
N VAL A 11 -5.46 0.81 7.40
CA VAL A 11 -4.62 -0.36 7.68
C VAL A 11 -4.70 -0.67 9.17
N ALA A 12 -5.21 -1.85 9.49
CA ALA A 12 -5.21 -2.37 10.86
C ALA A 12 -3.91 -3.16 11.09
N ALA A 13 -3.08 -2.72 12.03
CA ALA A 13 -1.77 -3.30 12.26
C ALA A 13 -1.57 -3.72 13.73
N ASP A 14 -0.85 -4.82 13.94
CA ASP A 14 -0.43 -5.23 15.28
C ASP A 14 0.64 -4.29 15.85
N ASP A 15 1.54 -3.81 14.98
CA ASP A 15 2.54 -2.79 15.29
C ASP A 15 2.34 -1.58 14.37
N ILE A 16 1.64 -0.57 14.88
CA ILE A 16 1.31 0.64 14.11
C ILE A 16 2.54 1.52 13.87
N ASP A 17 3.51 1.53 14.79
CA ASP A 17 4.73 2.32 14.66
C ASP A 17 5.66 1.73 13.60
N ALA A 18 5.88 0.42 13.63
CA ALA A 18 6.65 -0.27 12.60
C ALA A 18 6.00 -0.15 11.22
N THR A 19 4.67 -0.19 11.15
CA THR A 19 3.92 0.00 9.90
C THR A 19 4.09 1.43 9.37
N ARG A 20 3.93 2.47 10.21
CA ARG A 20 4.20 3.88 9.85
C ARG A 20 5.61 4.04 9.29
N ASP A 21 6.60 3.51 10.00
CA ASP A 21 8.01 3.65 9.62
C ASP A 21 8.30 2.95 8.28
N TRP A 22 7.65 1.82 8.03
CA TRP A 22 7.76 1.12 6.75
C TRP A 22 7.17 1.95 5.60
N TYR A 23 5.94 2.48 5.76
CA TYR A 23 5.30 3.32 4.73
C TYR A 23 6.12 4.59 4.45
N ALA A 24 6.71 5.19 5.48
CA ALA A 24 7.60 6.33 5.30
C ALA A 24 8.90 5.94 4.57
N ARG A 25 9.55 4.86 5.00
CA ARG A 25 10.86 4.45 4.47
C ARG A 25 10.77 3.84 3.07
N VAL A 26 9.78 2.98 2.82
CA VAL A 26 9.68 2.22 1.56
C VAL A 26 8.92 3.00 0.50
N LEU A 27 7.77 3.58 0.86
CA LEU A 27 6.91 4.30 -0.08
C LEU A 27 7.13 5.82 -0.09
N GLY A 28 8.01 6.35 0.77
CA GLY A 28 8.28 7.79 0.84
C GLY A 28 7.10 8.63 1.36
N MET A 29 6.14 8.00 2.02
CA MET A 29 5.02 8.74 2.61
C MET A 29 5.45 9.53 3.84
N ARG A 30 4.78 10.65 4.09
CA ARG A 30 5.03 11.47 5.27
C ARG A 30 3.98 11.16 6.33
N SER A 31 4.40 10.85 7.56
CA SER A 31 3.50 10.86 8.72
C SER A 31 3.15 12.31 9.07
N GLY A 32 1.88 12.59 9.29
CA GLY A 32 1.40 13.95 9.47
C GLY A 32 0.24 14.10 10.44
N PRO A 33 -0.31 15.31 10.54
CA PRO A 33 -1.38 15.64 11.47
C PRO A 33 -2.60 14.75 11.31
N HIS A 34 -3.28 14.49 12.42
CA HIS A 34 -4.58 13.83 12.47
C HIS A 34 -5.39 14.42 13.63
N PRO A 35 -6.73 14.27 13.63
CA PRO A 35 -7.55 14.62 14.77
C PRO A 35 -7.10 13.88 16.04
N GLU A 36 -7.37 14.45 17.19
CA GLU A 36 -7.08 13.80 18.46
C GLU A 36 -8.07 12.65 18.71
N PHE A 37 -7.54 11.43 18.76
CA PHE A 37 -8.30 10.23 19.10
C PHE A 37 -7.92 9.72 20.49
N SER A 38 -8.84 9.01 21.14
CA SER A 38 -8.57 8.35 22.42
C SER A 38 -7.79 7.02 22.27
N PHE A 39 -7.26 6.74 21.09
CA PHE A 39 -6.44 5.58 20.77
C PHE A 39 -5.34 6.00 19.76
N PRO A 40 -4.19 5.29 19.74
CA PRO A 40 -3.09 5.66 18.86
C PRO A 40 -3.42 5.41 17.40
N VAL A 41 -3.04 6.33 16.53
CA VAL A 41 -3.17 6.24 15.07
C VAL A 41 -1.99 6.94 14.40
N HIS A 42 -1.76 6.61 13.12
CA HIS A 42 -0.87 7.38 12.24
C HIS A 42 -1.60 7.65 10.92
N TRP A 43 -1.49 8.87 10.44
CA TRP A 43 -1.97 9.25 9.12
C TRP A 43 -0.78 9.49 8.21
N MET A 44 -0.77 8.78 7.08
CA MET A 44 0.31 8.84 6.08
C MET A 44 -0.15 9.64 4.87
N TYR A 45 0.68 10.57 4.46
CA TYR A 45 0.40 11.57 3.43
C TYR A 45 1.20 11.33 2.16
N ILE A 46 0.54 11.53 1.00
CA ILE A 46 1.16 11.80 -0.28
C ILE A 46 0.87 13.28 -0.61
N GLY A 47 1.91 14.11 -0.65
CA GLY A 47 1.71 15.56 -0.70
C GLY A 47 0.93 16.03 0.54
N ASP A 48 -0.22 16.67 0.32
CA ASP A 48 -1.08 17.19 1.37
C ASP A 48 -2.32 16.33 1.65
N VAL A 49 -2.41 15.13 1.05
CA VAL A 49 -3.56 14.23 1.19
C VAL A 49 -3.18 13.03 2.06
N ASP A 50 -3.96 12.80 3.11
CA ASP A 50 -3.85 11.66 4.02
C ASP A 50 -4.53 10.43 3.41
N VAL A 51 -3.76 9.62 2.70
CA VAL A 51 -4.28 8.50 1.90
C VAL A 51 -4.27 7.16 2.61
N VAL A 52 -3.45 7.01 3.66
CA VAL A 52 -3.38 5.79 4.47
C VAL A 52 -3.49 6.15 5.95
N HIS A 53 -4.53 5.65 6.59
CA HIS A 53 -4.66 5.72 8.04
C HIS A 53 -4.20 4.38 8.64
N ILE A 54 -3.46 4.42 9.71
CA ILE A 54 -2.95 3.23 10.41
C ILE A 54 -3.49 3.24 11.82
N GLY A 55 -4.14 2.17 12.21
CA GLY A 55 -4.67 1.99 13.57
C GLY A 55 -4.40 0.59 14.10
N PRO A 56 -4.57 0.38 15.42
CA PRO A 56 -4.41 -0.94 16.03
C PRO A 56 -5.35 -1.97 15.40
N SER A 57 -4.84 -3.18 15.19
CA SER A 57 -5.65 -4.34 14.80
C SER A 57 -6.68 -4.72 15.87
N ALA A 58 -7.63 -5.59 15.54
CA ALA A 58 -8.65 -6.06 16.47
C ALA A 58 -8.04 -6.67 17.76
N LYS A 59 -6.86 -7.28 17.66
CA LYS A 59 -6.11 -7.83 18.79
C LYS A 59 -5.70 -6.75 19.82
N ASN A 60 -5.32 -5.56 19.33
CA ASN A 60 -4.78 -4.48 20.17
C ASN A 60 -5.74 -3.29 20.29
N ALA A 61 -6.93 -3.38 19.69
CA ALA A 61 -7.92 -2.31 19.71
C ALA A 61 -8.49 -2.08 21.12
N SER A 62 -8.49 -0.82 21.55
CA SER A 62 -9.19 -0.38 22.76
C SER A 62 -10.70 -0.44 22.58
N GLU A 63 -11.46 -0.44 23.69
CA GLU A 63 -12.92 -0.39 23.65
C GLU A 63 -13.43 0.89 22.95
N ASN A 64 -12.72 2.01 23.08
CA ASN A 64 -13.05 3.25 22.38
C ASN A 64 -12.88 3.12 20.87
N GLN A 65 -11.81 2.48 20.41
CA GLN A 65 -11.60 2.22 18.98
C GLN A 65 -12.66 1.27 18.42
N LYS A 66 -13.01 0.20 19.13
CA LYS A 66 -14.08 -0.73 18.74
C LYS A 66 -15.43 -0.03 18.60
N LYS A 67 -15.74 0.91 19.50
CA LYS A 67 -16.95 1.73 19.41
C LYS A 67 -16.91 2.68 18.23
N TYR A 68 -15.77 3.31 17.97
CA TYR A 68 -15.58 4.26 16.87
C TYR A 68 -15.70 3.59 15.50
N LEU A 69 -15.07 2.43 15.31
CA LEU A 69 -15.07 1.70 14.04
C LEU A 69 -16.32 0.82 13.85
N GLY A 70 -17.16 0.68 14.87
CA GLY A 70 -18.30 -0.23 14.87
C GLY A 70 -17.91 -1.71 15.00
N ARG A 71 -18.91 -2.58 15.10
CA ARG A 71 -18.71 -4.02 15.34
C ARG A 71 -18.17 -4.82 14.13
N THR A 72 -18.03 -4.18 12.99
CA THR A 72 -17.59 -4.84 11.75
C THR A 72 -16.07 -4.96 11.61
N SER A 73 -15.30 -4.43 12.55
CA SER A 73 -13.83 -4.53 12.55
C SER A 73 -13.33 -5.91 13.00
N GLN A 74 -13.73 -6.94 12.28
CA GLN A 74 -13.00 -8.22 12.30
C GLN A 74 -11.87 -8.17 11.27
N SER A 75 -11.13 -7.06 11.24
CA SER A 75 -9.99 -6.96 10.36
C SER A 75 -8.89 -7.88 10.88
N SER A 76 -8.59 -8.89 10.08
CA SER A 76 -7.35 -9.64 10.22
C SER A 76 -6.18 -8.65 10.18
N ALA A 77 -5.20 -8.80 11.06
CA ALA A 77 -3.97 -8.02 11.00
C ALA A 77 -3.06 -8.44 9.83
N GLN A 78 -3.52 -9.36 8.99
CA GLN A 78 -2.78 -9.92 7.86
C GLN A 78 -3.64 -9.96 6.61
N GLY A 79 -3.07 -9.42 5.50
CA GLY A 79 -3.71 -9.41 4.19
C GLY A 79 -4.85 -8.41 4.08
N THR A 80 -5.64 -8.54 3.03
CA THR A 80 -6.70 -7.58 2.65
C THR A 80 -8.08 -8.20 2.54
N GLY A 81 -8.23 -9.48 2.86
CA GLY A 81 -9.50 -10.20 2.68
C GLY A 81 -9.88 -10.30 1.21
N ALA A 82 -11.04 -9.77 0.82
CA ALA A 82 -11.53 -9.80 -0.55
C ALA A 82 -10.87 -8.76 -1.48
N ILE A 83 -10.13 -7.79 -0.93
CA ILE A 83 -9.35 -6.82 -1.72
C ILE A 83 -8.00 -7.43 -2.04
N ASP A 84 -7.65 -7.58 -3.32
CA ASP A 84 -6.38 -8.21 -3.70
C ASP A 84 -5.16 -7.32 -3.43
N HIS A 85 -5.22 -6.04 -3.81
CA HIS A 85 -4.09 -5.12 -3.67
C HIS A 85 -4.54 -3.66 -3.60
N ILE A 86 -3.57 -2.80 -3.27
CA ILE A 86 -3.68 -1.34 -3.32
C ILE A 86 -2.68 -0.86 -4.37
N ALA A 87 -3.15 -0.12 -5.37
CA ALA A 87 -2.33 0.40 -6.44
C ALA A 87 -2.05 1.90 -6.28
N PHE A 88 -0.79 2.28 -6.47
CA PHE A 88 -0.34 3.65 -6.54
C PHE A 88 0.24 3.97 -7.90
N ARG A 89 -0.01 5.18 -8.41
CA ARG A 89 0.74 5.71 -9.54
C ARG A 89 2.08 6.24 -9.05
N ALA A 90 3.15 5.87 -9.75
CA ALA A 90 4.52 6.23 -9.37
C ALA A 90 5.34 6.68 -10.59
N THR A 91 6.46 7.32 -10.32
CA THR A 91 7.50 7.72 -11.27
C THR A 91 8.87 7.33 -10.72
N GLY A 92 9.90 7.25 -11.58
CA GLY A 92 11.25 6.87 -11.16
C GLY A 92 11.41 5.36 -10.97
N LEU A 93 11.05 4.56 -11.98
CA LEU A 93 11.07 3.10 -11.90
C LEU A 93 12.43 2.54 -11.51
N ARG A 94 13.53 3.04 -12.11
CA ARG A 94 14.88 2.50 -11.84
C ARG A 94 15.32 2.78 -10.41
N GLU A 95 15.05 3.99 -9.94
CA GLU A 95 15.34 4.42 -8.57
C GLU A 95 14.51 3.61 -7.56
N MET A 96 13.24 3.33 -7.86
CA MET A 96 12.38 2.51 -7.01
C MET A 96 12.86 1.06 -6.95
N ILE A 97 13.25 0.46 -8.07
CA ILE A 97 13.82 -0.90 -8.09
C ILE A 97 15.06 -0.98 -7.22
N GLN A 98 15.98 -0.01 -7.36
CA GLN A 98 17.19 0.02 -6.53
C GLN A 98 16.84 0.22 -5.06
N HIS A 99 15.92 1.13 -4.77
CA HIS A 99 15.46 1.39 -3.40
C HIS A 99 14.88 0.14 -2.74
N LEU A 100 14.00 -0.60 -3.41
CA LEU A 100 13.42 -1.83 -2.87
C LEU A 100 14.51 -2.88 -2.57
N ARG A 101 15.52 -3.00 -3.45
CA ARG A 101 16.68 -3.88 -3.23
C ARG A 101 17.48 -3.46 -2.00
N ASP A 102 17.78 -2.17 -1.87
CA ASP A 102 18.53 -1.62 -0.73
C ASP A 102 17.79 -1.82 0.60
N GLN A 103 16.46 -1.84 0.55
CA GLN A 103 15.59 -2.12 1.70
C GLN A 103 15.36 -3.62 1.94
N ASN A 104 15.96 -4.51 1.14
CA ASN A 104 15.72 -5.96 1.19
C ASN A 104 14.25 -6.35 1.04
N ILE A 105 13.50 -5.61 0.25
CA ILE A 105 12.10 -5.91 -0.09
C ILE A 105 12.08 -6.81 -1.33
N SER A 106 11.51 -8.00 -1.20
CA SER A 106 11.23 -8.88 -2.35
C SER A 106 10.08 -8.31 -3.16
N PHE A 107 10.22 -8.24 -4.47
CA PHE A 107 9.21 -7.72 -5.38
C PHE A 107 9.19 -8.48 -6.70
N ASN A 108 8.04 -8.46 -7.38
CA ASN A 108 7.86 -8.99 -8.72
C ASN A 108 7.73 -7.84 -9.71
N GLN A 109 8.18 -8.07 -10.94
CA GLN A 109 8.10 -7.13 -12.06
C GLN A 109 7.18 -7.69 -13.15
N ARG A 110 6.25 -6.87 -13.62
CA ARG A 110 5.33 -7.25 -14.69
C ARG A 110 5.15 -6.13 -15.70
N ARG A 111 5.12 -6.47 -16.98
CA ARG A 111 4.68 -5.56 -18.03
C ARG A 111 3.21 -5.84 -18.36
N ALA A 112 2.36 -4.85 -18.20
CA ALA A 112 0.95 -4.93 -18.55
C ALA A 112 0.79 -4.60 -20.04
N ASN A 113 0.54 -5.64 -20.85
CA ASN A 113 0.29 -5.46 -22.28
C ASN A 113 -1.02 -4.71 -22.49
N GLY A 114 -1.02 -3.75 -23.42
CA GLY A 114 -2.20 -2.95 -23.81
C GLY A 114 -2.51 -1.77 -22.87
N GLN A 115 -1.79 -1.59 -21.77
CA GLN A 115 -2.01 -0.48 -20.83
C GLN A 115 -0.83 0.50 -20.74
N ALA A 116 0.25 0.30 -21.49
CA ALA A 116 1.47 1.10 -21.43
C ALA A 116 2.02 1.26 -20.00
N LEU A 117 1.88 0.24 -19.17
CA LEU A 117 2.32 0.21 -17.78
C LEU A 117 3.42 -0.81 -17.54
N PHE A 118 4.33 -0.45 -16.64
CA PHE A 118 5.24 -1.37 -15.96
C PHE A 118 4.91 -1.38 -14.48
N GLN A 119 4.84 -2.56 -13.88
CA GLN A 119 4.29 -2.75 -12.54
C GLN A 119 5.30 -3.43 -11.62
N LEU A 120 5.37 -2.94 -10.38
CA LEU A 120 6.07 -3.61 -9.28
C LEU A 120 5.05 -4.05 -8.24
N PHE A 121 5.20 -5.29 -7.74
CA PHE A 121 4.34 -5.86 -6.70
C PHE A 121 5.19 -6.32 -5.52
N PHE A 122 4.81 -5.95 -4.32
CA PHE A 122 5.45 -6.38 -3.08
C PHE A 122 4.47 -6.29 -1.91
N LEU A 123 4.85 -6.82 -0.75
CA LEU A 123 4.00 -6.84 0.43
C LEU A 123 4.46 -5.79 1.44
N ASP A 124 3.48 -5.17 2.11
CA ASP A 124 3.72 -4.39 3.32
C ASP A 124 3.97 -5.33 4.53
N PRO A 125 4.32 -4.80 5.74
CA PRO A 125 4.53 -5.64 6.93
C PRO A 125 3.30 -6.42 7.39
N ASN A 126 2.10 -6.05 6.94
CA ASN A 126 0.83 -6.67 7.32
C ASN A 126 0.29 -7.62 6.25
N GLY A 127 1.08 -7.93 5.22
CA GLY A 127 0.68 -8.80 4.11
C GLY A 127 -0.25 -8.13 3.10
N ILE A 128 -0.35 -6.80 3.11
CA ILE A 128 -1.08 -6.05 2.09
C ILE A 128 -0.23 -5.99 0.83
N LYS A 129 -0.78 -6.47 -0.30
CA LYS A 129 -0.11 -6.37 -1.59
C LYS A 129 -0.15 -4.93 -2.09
N ILE A 130 1.02 -4.37 -2.32
CA ILE A 130 1.22 -3.05 -2.93
C ILE A 130 1.54 -3.24 -4.41
N GLU A 131 0.87 -2.47 -5.25
CA GLU A 131 1.16 -2.35 -6.67
C GLU A 131 1.63 -0.93 -6.98
N LEU A 132 2.79 -0.79 -7.62
CA LEU A 132 3.25 0.48 -8.16
C LEU A 132 3.18 0.46 -9.67
N ASN A 133 2.48 1.42 -10.26
CA ASN A 133 2.28 1.57 -11.69
C ASN A 133 3.14 2.71 -12.23
N PHE A 134 4.08 2.36 -13.11
CA PHE A 134 4.96 3.29 -13.82
C PHE A 134 4.56 3.36 -15.31
N ASP A 135 4.92 4.46 -15.98
CA ASP A 135 4.84 4.51 -17.42
C ASP A 135 5.78 3.45 -18.03
N ALA A 136 5.31 2.71 -19.01
CA ALA A 136 6.12 1.67 -19.68
C ALA A 136 7.37 2.24 -20.37
N ALA A 137 7.38 3.53 -20.71
CA ALA A 137 8.55 4.21 -21.28
C ALA A 137 9.73 4.25 -20.26
N GLU A 138 9.44 4.27 -18.95
CA GLU A 138 10.50 4.22 -17.92
C GLU A 138 11.20 2.86 -17.84
N ALA A 139 10.59 1.81 -18.40
CA ALA A 139 11.10 0.44 -18.37
C ALA A 139 11.99 0.08 -19.59
N GLU A 140 12.42 1.05 -20.40
CA GLU A 140 13.32 0.78 -21.50
C GLU A 140 14.60 0.09 -21.01
N GLY A 141 14.91 -1.08 -21.60
CA GLY A 141 16.06 -1.90 -21.19
C GLY A 141 15.88 -2.69 -19.88
N ILE A 142 14.71 -2.65 -19.25
CA ILE A 142 14.37 -3.51 -18.11
C ILE A 142 13.52 -4.68 -18.63
N ALA A 143 14.05 -5.90 -18.48
CA ALA A 143 13.29 -7.10 -18.82
C ALA A 143 12.27 -7.39 -17.70
N PRO A 144 10.97 -7.50 -17.99
CA PRO A 144 9.99 -7.94 -17.00
C PRO A 144 10.17 -9.44 -16.72
N GLU A 145 9.95 -9.85 -15.48
CA GLU A 145 9.95 -11.28 -15.13
C GLU A 145 8.73 -11.99 -15.69
N LEU A 146 7.61 -11.28 -15.80
CA LEU A 146 6.35 -11.77 -16.35
C LEU A 146 5.78 -10.76 -17.34
N MET A 147 5.35 -11.27 -18.50
CA MET A 147 4.51 -10.54 -19.43
C MET A 147 3.06 -10.90 -19.15
N ALA A 148 2.15 -9.93 -19.27
CA ALA A 148 0.72 -10.22 -19.15
C ALA A 148 0.25 -11.29 -20.14
N SER A 149 0.87 -11.33 -21.35
CA SER A 149 0.65 -12.39 -22.34
C SER A 149 0.99 -13.80 -21.85
N ASP A 150 1.92 -13.94 -20.91
CA ASP A 150 2.33 -15.25 -20.37
C ASP A 150 1.29 -15.82 -19.40
N LEU A 151 0.37 -14.97 -18.94
CA LEU A 151 -0.71 -15.31 -18.02
C LEU A 151 -2.04 -15.60 -18.74
N ILE A 152 -2.12 -15.36 -20.03
CA ILE A 152 -3.32 -15.65 -20.82
C ILE A 152 -3.30 -17.13 -21.21
N ALA A 153 -4.11 -17.88 -20.49
CA ALA A 153 -4.64 -19.22 -20.77
C ALA A 153 -3.64 -20.29 -21.30
N ARG A 154 -3.34 -21.13 -20.41
CA ARG A 154 -3.20 -22.54 -20.81
C ARG A 154 -4.52 -23.27 -20.61
#